data_6d0c741e2f67a9279c2e2668160e30dd
#
_entry.id   6d0c741e2f67a9279c2e2668160e30dd
#
_cell.length_a   1.000
_cell.length_b   1.000
_cell.length_c   1.000
_cell.angle_alpha   90.00
_cell.angle_beta   90.00
_cell.angle_gamma   90.00
#
_symmetry.space_group_name_H-M   'P 1'
#
loop_
_entity.id
_entity.type
_entity.pdbx_description
1 polymer ?
#
loop_
_entity_poly.entity_id
_entity_poly.type
_entity_poly.pdbx_seq_one_letter_code
_entity_poly.pdbx_strand_id
1 'polypeptide(L)'
;MIVISDLKKCFGETVACDIPSLHIRKGDVLGLVGNNGAGKTTLFRLMLDLLKPDSGTVTLDGINPSESEDWKESTVAYIDEGFLIDYLTPEEYFAFLGKVSGIPQTEVDERLKAYEHLANGEVFGQKKLIRNLSAGNKQKVGIIAALLRRPKLLILDEPFNFLDPTSQIVLKHTLTDYAHEQQATLVISSHNLQHTVDISTRIVLLEKGHVIRDLDNADLAAKQELTDYFGE
;
A
#
# COMPACT_ATOMS: atom_id res chain seq x y z
N MET A 1 -4.96 15.36 -1.45
CA MET A 1 -5.17 14.02 -0.82
C MET A 1 -4.23 13.83 0.37
N ILE A 2 -2.92 13.62 0.18
CA ILE A 2 -1.97 13.53 1.30
C ILE A 2 -1.06 14.75 1.27
N VAL A 3 -0.92 15.42 2.42
CA VAL A 3 0.03 16.52 2.57
C VAL A 3 0.95 16.21 3.74
N ILE A 4 2.24 16.26 3.50
CA ILE A 4 3.32 16.07 4.47
C ILE A 4 4.08 17.39 4.57
N SER A 5 4.29 17.88 5.79
CA SER A 5 5.00 19.13 6.06
C SER A 5 6.00 18.94 7.21
N ASP A 6 7.27 19.22 6.94
CA ASP A 6 8.41 19.18 7.88
C ASP A 6 8.47 17.90 8.72
N LEU A 7 8.05 16.76 8.12
CA LEU A 7 7.89 15.47 8.79
C LEU A 7 9.26 14.87 9.11
N LYS A 8 9.51 14.65 10.40
CA LYS A 8 10.75 14.07 10.87
C LYS A 8 10.53 12.93 11.85
N LYS A 9 11.33 11.86 11.69
CA LYS A 9 11.42 10.73 12.62
C LYS A 9 12.84 10.21 12.71
N CYS A 10 13.35 10.10 13.93
CA CYS A 10 14.63 9.49 14.24
C CYS A 10 14.47 8.29 15.18
N PHE A 11 15.32 7.30 15.06
CA PHE A 11 15.51 6.22 16.02
C PHE A 11 16.94 6.29 16.54
N GLY A 12 17.10 6.84 17.76
CA GLY A 12 18.41 7.22 18.27
C GLY A 12 19.07 8.26 17.36
N GLU A 13 20.26 7.96 16.87
CA GLU A 13 20.99 8.84 15.94
C GLU A 13 20.61 8.64 14.46
N THR A 14 19.79 7.62 14.15
CA THR A 14 19.43 7.30 12.77
C THR A 14 18.21 8.09 12.34
N VAL A 15 18.34 8.89 11.28
CA VAL A 15 17.23 9.55 10.60
C VAL A 15 16.48 8.49 9.77
N ALA A 16 15.23 8.21 10.15
CA ALA A 16 14.39 7.25 9.45
C ALA A 16 13.40 7.93 8.48
N CYS A 17 13.08 9.20 8.72
CA CYS A 17 12.27 10.03 7.85
C CYS A 17 12.62 11.49 8.11
N ASP A 18 12.91 12.25 7.04
CA ASP A 18 13.10 13.69 7.06
C ASP A 18 12.63 14.25 5.71
N ILE A 19 11.35 14.62 5.67
CA ILE A 19 10.65 15.04 4.46
C ILE A 19 10.08 16.44 4.70
N PRO A 20 10.74 17.49 4.17
CA PRO A 20 10.26 18.86 4.34
C PRO A 20 8.89 19.09 3.73
N SER A 21 8.63 18.51 2.55
CA SER A 21 7.35 18.61 1.89
C SER A 21 7.13 17.45 0.92
N LEU A 22 5.95 16.85 0.96
CA LEU A 22 5.48 15.92 -0.07
C LEU A 22 3.96 16.04 -0.19
N HIS A 23 3.48 16.24 -1.41
CA HIS A 23 2.06 16.33 -1.69
C HIS A 23 1.65 15.27 -2.70
N ILE A 24 0.76 14.35 -2.31
CA ILE A 24 0.19 13.31 -3.19
C ILE A 24 -1.22 13.75 -3.56
N ARG A 25 -1.47 13.90 -4.85
CA ARG A 25 -2.75 14.37 -5.39
C ARG A 25 -3.78 13.25 -5.37
N LYS A 26 -5.03 13.60 -5.37
CA LYS A 26 -6.12 12.65 -5.53
C LYS A 26 -6.07 12.02 -6.93
N GLY A 27 -6.19 10.69 -6.99
CA GLY A 27 -6.09 9.92 -8.23
C GLY A 27 -4.66 9.58 -8.66
N ASP A 28 -3.62 10.05 -7.93
CA ASP A 28 -2.25 9.59 -8.19
C ASP A 28 -2.13 8.10 -7.86
N VAL A 29 -1.45 7.35 -8.72
CA VAL A 29 -0.86 6.06 -8.38
C VAL A 29 0.63 6.32 -8.12
N LEU A 30 0.96 6.52 -6.85
CA LEU A 30 2.32 6.87 -6.42
C LEU A 30 3.12 5.61 -6.10
N GLY A 31 4.24 5.43 -6.80
CA GLY A 31 5.27 4.47 -6.45
C GLY A 31 6.31 5.08 -5.51
N LEU A 32 6.42 4.55 -4.30
CA LEU A 32 7.47 4.92 -3.34
C LEU A 32 8.62 3.90 -3.45
N VAL A 33 9.69 4.28 -4.11
CA VAL A 33 10.82 3.39 -4.42
C VAL A 33 12.00 3.71 -3.52
N GLY A 34 12.77 2.70 -3.15
CA GLY A 34 13.99 2.83 -2.36
C GLY A 34 14.47 1.50 -1.82
N ASN A 35 15.76 1.41 -1.54
CA ASN A 35 16.36 0.21 -0.96
C ASN A 35 15.77 -0.17 0.41
N ASN A 36 16.04 -1.39 0.87
CA ASN A 36 15.69 -1.79 2.22
C ASN A 36 16.35 -0.85 3.24
N GLY A 37 15.56 -0.37 4.21
CA GLY A 37 16.02 0.64 5.16
C GLY A 37 15.95 2.10 4.68
N ALA A 38 15.45 2.38 3.47
CA ALA A 38 15.28 3.74 2.97
C ALA A 38 14.28 4.60 3.74
N GLY A 39 13.40 3.98 4.56
CA GLY A 39 12.39 4.67 5.36
C GLY A 39 10.95 4.52 4.85
N LYS A 40 10.68 3.71 3.81
CA LYS A 40 9.35 3.53 3.19
C LYS A 40 8.27 3.13 4.21
N THR A 41 8.49 2.02 4.93
CA THR A 41 7.56 1.54 5.96
C THR A 41 7.41 2.53 7.11
N THR A 42 8.49 3.22 7.48
CA THR A 42 8.46 4.28 8.50
C THR A 42 7.55 5.41 8.06
N LEU A 43 7.68 5.86 6.82
CA LEU A 43 6.81 6.90 6.25
C LEU A 43 5.34 6.47 6.26
N PHE A 44 5.03 5.24 5.83
CA PHE A 44 3.66 4.72 5.87
C PHE A 44 3.08 4.66 7.28
N ARG A 45 3.88 4.21 8.25
CA ARG A 45 3.45 4.18 9.67
C ARG A 45 3.22 5.57 10.24
N LEU A 46 4.00 6.57 9.84
CA LEU A 46 3.78 7.98 10.20
C LEU A 46 2.49 8.52 9.56
N MET A 47 2.24 8.21 8.28
CA MET A 47 1.02 8.63 7.57
C MET A 47 -0.26 8.06 8.19
N LEU A 48 -0.18 6.89 8.81
CA LEU A 48 -1.31 6.16 9.39
C LEU A 48 -1.44 6.32 10.91
N ASP A 49 -0.68 7.21 11.54
CA ASP A 49 -0.58 7.39 13.00
C ASP A 49 -0.22 6.09 13.76
N LEU A 50 0.41 5.13 13.10
CA LEU A 50 0.96 3.93 13.73
C LEU A 50 2.32 4.20 14.39
N LEU A 51 2.90 5.35 14.10
CA LEU A 51 4.15 5.85 14.64
C LEU A 51 4.05 7.37 14.79
N LYS A 52 4.44 7.90 15.95
CA LYS A 52 4.44 9.35 16.18
C LYS A 52 5.68 10.00 15.58
N PRO A 53 5.54 11.09 14.81
CA PRO A 53 6.67 11.87 14.35
C PRO A 53 7.36 12.59 15.52
N ASP A 54 8.62 12.96 15.33
CA ASP A 54 9.35 13.82 16.26
C ASP A 54 9.04 15.29 16.00
N SER A 55 8.74 15.63 14.72
CA SER A 55 8.21 16.94 14.30
C SER A 55 7.46 16.81 12.98
N GLY A 56 6.75 17.89 12.62
CA GLY A 56 5.98 17.98 11.37
C GLY A 56 4.62 17.33 11.47
N THR A 57 3.91 17.33 10.34
CA THR A 57 2.51 16.88 10.25
C THR A 57 2.24 16.11 8.98
N VAL A 58 1.24 15.24 9.05
CA VAL A 58 0.61 14.58 7.92
C VAL A 58 -0.87 14.88 7.92
N THR A 59 -1.47 15.12 6.77
CA THR A 59 -2.93 15.14 6.61
C THR A 59 -3.37 14.24 5.48
N LEU A 60 -4.48 13.54 5.70
CA LEU A 60 -5.17 12.69 4.73
C LEU A 60 -6.53 13.33 4.43
N ASP A 61 -6.72 13.83 3.20
CA ASP A 61 -7.89 14.63 2.82
C ASP A 61 -8.17 15.83 3.78
N GLY A 62 -7.10 16.45 4.28
CA GLY A 62 -7.19 17.56 5.23
C GLY A 62 -7.40 17.14 6.69
N ILE A 63 -7.54 15.86 6.98
CA ILE A 63 -7.69 15.31 8.32
C ILE A 63 -6.31 14.92 8.84
N ASN A 64 -5.94 15.41 10.02
CA ASN A 64 -4.73 14.96 10.71
C ASN A 64 -5.01 13.62 11.43
N PRO A 65 -4.35 12.52 11.07
CA PRO A 65 -4.60 11.20 11.65
C PRO A 65 -4.37 11.11 13.17
N SER A 66 -3.55 12.00 13.73
CA SER A 66 -3.33 12.05 15.17
C SER A 66 -4.43 12.77 15.97
N GLU A 67 -5.35 13.44 15.28
CA GLU A 67 -6.41 14.27 15.90
C GLU A 67 -7.82 13.71 15.68
N SER A 68 -8.05 12.95 14.60
CA SER A 68 -9.35 12.34 14.29
C SER A 68 -9.15 10.97 13.64
N GLU A 69 -10.14 10.11 13.80
CA GLU A 69 -10.21 8.78 13.16
C GLU A 69 -11.02 8.78 11.84
N ASP A 70 -11.61 9.92 11.45
CA ASP A 70 -12.50 10.02 10.29
C ASP A 70 -11.80 9.64 8.97
N TRP A 71 -10.46 9.80 8.89
CA TRP A 71 -9.67 9.34 7.75
C TRP A 71 -9.78 7.83 7.48
N LYS A 72 -10.10 7.02 8.52
CA LYS A 72 -10.23 5.56 8.40
C LYS A 72 -11.44 5.14 7.57
N GLU A 73 -12.42 6.01 7.36
CA GLU A 73 -13.59 5.73 6.53
C GLU A 73 -13.22 5.58 5.05
N SER A 74 -12.24 6.36 4.60
CA SER A 74 -11.82 6.42 3.19
C SER A 74 -10.46 5.80 2.91
N THR A 75 -9.68 5.47 3.95
CA THR A 75 -8.29 4.99 3.83
C THR A 75 -8.18 3.56 4.34
N VAL A 76 -7.48 2.73 3.59
CA VAL A 76 -7.07 1.39 4.03
C VAL A 76 -5.60 1.20 3.71
N ALA A 77 -4.90 0.47 4.57
CA ALA A 77 -3.52 0.11 4.36
C ALA A 77 -3.31 -1.40 4.60
N TYR A 78 -2.39 -1.98 3.85
CA TYR A 78 -1.80 -3.28 4.16
C TYR A 78 -0.28 -3.10 4.21
N ILE A 79 0.28 -3.20 5.42
CA ILE A 79 1.70 -2.95 5.68
C ILE A 79 2.45 -4.27 5.78
N ASP A 80 1.94 -5.22 6.56
CA ASP A 80 2.55 -6.53 6.75
C ASP A 80 1.52 -7.58 7.23
N GLU A 81 1.93 -8.85 7.26
CA GLU A 81 1.08 -9.97 7.69
C GLU A 81 0.66 -9.90 9.16
N GLY A 82 1.33 -9.10 9.99
CA GLY A 82 0.97 -8.92 11.41
C GLY A 82 -0.39 -8.27 11.62
N PHE A 83 -0.98 -7.68 10.57
CA PHE A 83 -2.33 -7.14 10.58
C PHE A 83 -3.42 -8.17 10.24
N LEU A 84 -3.06 -9.40 9.89
CA LEU A 84 -4.00 -10.48 9.61
C LEU A 84 -4.44 -11.18 10.91
N ILE A 85 -5.66 -11.69 10.93
CA ILE A 85 -6.16 -12.49 12.06
C ILE A 85 -5.83 -13.95 11.78
N ASP A 86 -4.73 -14.41 12.31
CA ASP A 86 -4.11 -15.70 12.03
C ASP A 86 -4.98 -16.94 12.31
N TYR A 87 -5.97 -16.81 13.20
CA TYR A 87 -6.82 -17.90 13.66
C TYR A 87 -8.12 -18.05 12.86
N LEU A 88 -8.31 -17.24 11.83
CA LEU A 88 -9.43 -17.32 10.90
C LEU A 88 -9.00 -17.98 9.60
N THR A 89 -9.95 -18.56 8.87
CA THR A 89 -9.78 -18.84 7.44
C THR A 89 -9.90 -17.54 6.66
N PRO A 90 -9.43 -17.46 5.40
CA PRO A 90 -9.62 -16.28 4.58
C PRO A 90 -11.08 -15.83 4.48
N GLU A 91 -12.00 -16.79 4.28
CA GLU A 91 -13.44 -16.50 4.18
C GLU A 91 -14.00 -15.91 5.48
N GLU A 92 -13.64 -16.49 6.63
CA GLU A 92 -14.03 -15.96 7.93
C GLU A 92 -13.47 -14.55 8.17
N TYR A 93 -12.24 -14.31 7.73
CA TYR A 93 -11.60 -13.00 7.82
C TYR A 93 -12.29 -11.96 6.94
N PHE A 94 -12.62 -12.28 5.69
CA PHE A 94 -13.36 -11.38 4.81
C PHE A 94 -14.77 -11.10 5.32
N ALA A 95 -15.48 -12.13 5.82
CA ALA A 95 -16.79 -11.96 6.44
C ALA A 95 -16.72 -11.07 7.69
N PHE A 96 -15.70 -11.26 8.53
CA PHE A 96 -15.44 -10.41 9.69
C PHE A 96 -15.21 -8.94 9.28
N LEU A 97 -14.36 -8.69 8.29
CA LEU A 97 -14.09 -7.33 7.77
C LEU A 97 -15.37 -6.70 7.19
N GLY A 98 -16.16 -7.46 6.45
CA GLY A 98 -17.46 -7.01 5.95
C GLY A 98 -18.36 -6.56 7.09
N LYS A 99 -18.50 -7.38 8.13
CA LYS A 99 -19.34 -7.07 9.30
C LYS A 99 -18.87 -5.81 10.04
N VAL A 100 -17.55 -5.66 10.26
CA VAL A 100 -16.99 -4.48 10.94
C VAL A 100 -17.16 -3.22 10.10
N SER A 101 -17.11 -3.36 8.77
CA SER A 101 -17.27 -2.25 7.83
C SER A 101 -18.73 -1.97 7.43
N GLY A 102 -19.71 -2.69 8.04
CA GLY A 102 -21.12 -2.51 7.70
C GLY A 102 -21.51 -2.99 6.30
N ILE A 103 -20.70 -3.86 5.66
CA ILE A 103 -20.94 -4.41 4.33
C ILE A 103 -21.75 -5.71 4.47
N PRO A 104 -22.93 -5.84 3.84
CA PRO A 104 -23.70 -7.08 3.86
C PRO A 104 -22.90 -8.27 3.30
N GLN A 105 -23.11 -9.49 3.83
CA GLN A 105 -22.36 -10.68 3.39
C GLN A 105 -22.53 -10.94 1.88
N THR A 106 -23.73 -10.75 1.34
CA THR A 106 -23.98 -10.90 -0.10
C THR A 106 -23.13 -9.97 -0.96
N GLU A 107 -22.86 -8.77 -0.46
CA GLU A 107 -21.99 -7.79 -1.13
C GLU A 107 -20.52 -8.14 -0.94
N VAL A 108 -20.11 -8.67 0.22
CA VAL A 108 -18.77 -9.22 0.43
C VAL A 108 -18.49 -10.31 -0.60
N ASP A 109 -19.40 -11.28 -0.73
CA ASP A 109 -19.26 -12.41 -1.65
C ASP A 109 -19.19 -11.93 -3.12
N GLU A 110 -19.98 -10.91 -3.48
CA GLU A 110 -19.94 -10.33 -4.83
C GLU A 110 -18.62 -9.59 -5.11
N ARG A 111 -18.13 -8.80 -4.15
CA ARG A 111 -16.85 -8.08 -4.30
C ARG A 111 -15.67 -9.05 -4.39
N LEU A 112 -15.69 -10.16 -3.67
CA LEU A 112 -14.62 -11.17 -3.68
C LEU A 112 -14.46 -11.86 -5.05
N LYS A 113 -15.53 -11.98 -5.84
CA LYS A 113 -15.49 -12.55 -7.20
C LYS A 113 -14.51 -11.80 -8.11
N ALA A 114 -14.38 -10.48 -7.96
CA ALA A 114 -13.45 -9.68 -8.74
C ALA A 114 -11.98 -10.07 -8.50
N TYR A 115 -11.68 -10.75 -7.39
CA TYR A 115 -10.33 -11.11 -6.99
C TYR A 115 -10.02 -12.61 -7.13
N GLU A 116 -10.88 -13.39 -7.78
CA GLU A 116 -10.66 -14.83 -8.03
C GLU A 116 -9.37 -15.10 -8.79
N HIS A 117 -9.03 -14.27 -9.78
CA HIS A 117 -7.80 -14.40 -10.54
C HIS A 117 -6.55 -14.17 -9.66
N LEU A 118 -6.58 -13.19 -8.75
CA LEU A 118 -5.50 -12.95 -7.81
C LEU A 118 -5.39 -14.07 -6.78
N ALA A 119 -6.51 -14.58 -6.31
CA ALA A 119 -6.58 -15.72 -5.38
C ALA A 119 -6.05 -17.01 -6.02
N ASN A 120 -6.21 -17.19 -7.33
CA ASN A 120 -5.69 -18.30 -8.13
C ASN A 120 -6.03 -19.69 -7.57
N GLY A 121 -7.21 -19.86 -6.95
CA GLY A 121 -7.61 -21.12 -6.30
C GLY A 121 -6.81 -21.47 -5.04
N GLU A 122 -5.90 -20.60 -4.57
CA GLU A 122 -5.02 -20.85 -3.44
C GLU A 122 -5.48 -20.18 -2.14
N VAL A 123 -6.38 -19.22 -2.24
CA VAL A 123 -6.92 -18.45 -1.10
C VAL A 123 -8.32 -18.92 -0.75
N PHE A 124 -9.23 -18.95 -1.73
CA PHE A 124 -10.63 -19.31 -1.49
C PHE A 124 -10.84 -20.83 -1.47
N GLY A 125 -11.74 -21.31 -0.61
CA GLY A 125 -12.16 -22.72 -0.52
C GLY A 125 -11.14 -23.66 0.15
N GLN A 126 -10.01 -23.18 0.64
CA GLN A 126 -8.95 -24.02 1.17
C GLN A 126 -9.19 -24.56 2.58
N LYS A 127 -10.12 -24.00 3.33
CA LYS A 127 -10.44 -24.37 4.73
C LYS A 127 -9.21 -24.40 5.65
N LYS A 128 -8.18 -23.64 5.30
CA LYS A 128 -6.94 -23.48 6.09
C LYS A 128 -6.97 -22.18 6.86
N LEU A 129 -6.46 -22.18 8.08
CA LEU A 129 -6.25 -20.96 8.84
C LEU A 129 -5.17 -20.10 8.17
N ILE A 130 -5.30 -18.78 8.25
CA ILE A 130 -4.36 -17.81 7.67
C ILE A 130 -2.93 -18.10 8.10
N ARG A 131 -2.69 -18.44 9.37
CA ARG A 131 -1.35 -18.80 9.87
C ARG A 131 -0.68 -19.98 9.12
N ASN A 132 -1.49 -20.85 8.52
CA ASN A 132 -1.02 -22.06 7.83
C ASN A 132 -0.86 -21.85 6.31
N LEU A 133 -1.12 -20.63 5.82
CA LEU A 133 -0.90 -20.26 4.42
C LEU A 133 0.58 -19.95 4.18
N SER A 134 1.01 -20.08 2.91
CA SER A 134 2.31 -19.57 2.47
C SER A 134 2.38 -18.05 2.61
N ALA A 135 3.59 -17.48 2.67
CA ALA A 135 3.77 -16.02 2.72
C ALA A 135 3.08 -15.33 1.53
N GLY A 136 3.18 -15.90 0.31
CA GLY A 136 2.49 -15.36 -0.87
C GLY A 136 0.97 -15.39 -0.74
N ASN A 137 0.39 -16.45 -0.16
CA ASN A 137 -1.05 -16.53 0.03
C ASN A 137 -1.54 -15.60 1.16
N LYS A 138 -0.77 -15.42 2.23
CA LYS A 138 -1.04 -14.38 3.23
C LYS A 138 -1.01 -12.99 2.61
N GLN A 139 -0.04 -12.73 1.73
CA GLN A 139 0.05 -11.48 0.97
C GLN A 139 -1.21 -11.24 0.13
N LYS A 140 -1.66 -12.26 -0.62
CA LYS A 140 -2.91 -12.19 -1.39
C LYS A 140 -4.11 -11.90 -0.49
N VAL A 141 -4.23 -12.59 0.66
CA VAL A 141 -5.32 -12.34 1.64
C VAL A 141 -5.31 -10.90 2.12
N GLY A 142 -4.16 -10.35 2.51
CA GLY A 142 -4.04 -8.98 3.00
C GLY A 142 -4.42 -7.94 1.95
N ILE A 143 -3.96 -8.12 0.72
CA ILE A 143 -4.28 -7.21 -0.39
C ILE A 143 -5.77 -7.27 -0.75
N ILE A 144 -6.35 -8.48 -0.88
CA ILE A 144 -7.79 -8.64 -1.15
C ILE A 144 -8.62 -8.02 -0.03
N ALA A 145 -8.23 -8.22 1.23
CA ALA A 145 -8.88 -7.62 2.39
C ALA A 145 -8.88 -6.09 2.34
N ALA A 146 -7.76 -5.50 1.92
CA ALA A 146 -7.64 -4.06 1.75
C ALA A 146 -8.55 -3.53 0.63
N LEU A 147 -8.60 -4.22 -0.50
CA LEU A 147 -9.42 -3.85 -1.66
C LEU A 147 -10.93 -4.05 -1.42
N LEU A 148 -11.31 -5.02 -0.56
CA LEU A 148 -12.71 -5.36 -0.25
C LEU A 148 -13.51 -4.15 0.25
N ARG A 149 -12.90 -3.27 1.01
CA ARG A 149 -13.53 -2.07 1.57
C ARG A 149 -13.74 -0.95 0.54
N ARG A 150 -13.16 -1.06 -0.65
CA ARG A 150 -13.18 -0.03 -1.71
C ARG A 150 -12.73 1.33 -1.23
N PRO A 151 -11.52 1.46 -0.63
CA PRO A 151 -11.02 2.73 -0.13
C PRO A 151 -10.76 3.74 -1.26
N LYS A 152 -10.87 5.04 -0.91
CA LYS A 152 -10.44 6.13 -1.80
C LYS A 152 -8.93 6.34 -1.76
N LEU A 153 -8.29 5.97 -0.65
CA LEU A 153 -6.85 5.94 -0.48
C LEU A 153 -6.43 4.53 -0.04
N LEU A 154 -5.60 3.89 -0.86
CA LEU A 154 -5.03 2.58 -0.58
C LEU A 154 -3.51 2.70 -0.44
N ILE A 155 -2.98 2.24 0.70
CA ILE A 155 -1.54 2.21 0.98
C ILE A 155 -1.09 0.75 1.06
N LEU A 156 -0.11 0.37 0.24
CA LEU A 156 0.42 -0.99 0.19
C LEU A 156 1.93 -0.97 0.37
N ASP A 157 2.43 -1.66 1.40
CA ASP A 157 3.87 -1.79 1.64
C ASP A 157 4.38 -3.10 1.02
N GLU A 158 5.26 -2.97 0.03
CA GLU A 158 5.90 -4.08 -0.68
C GLU A 158 4.91 -5.17 -1.17
N PRO A 159 3.79 -4.83 -1.86
CA PRO A 159 2.73 -5.78 -2.14
C PRO A 159 3.12 -6.91 -3.11
N PHE A 160 4.20 -6.76 -3.85
CA PHE A 160 4.70 -7.75 -4.80
C PHE A 160 5.61 -8.81 -4.17
N ASN A 161 6.02 -8.61 -2.90
CA ASN A 161 6.87 -9.56 -2.20
C ASN A 161 6.15 -10.90 -2.01
N PHE A 162 6.93 -11.99 -2.05
CA PHE A 162 6.46 -13.37 -1.87
C PHE A 162 5.50 -13.90 -2.96
N LEU A 163 5.12 -13.07 -3.93
CA LEU A 163 4.28 -13.48 -5.05
C LEU A 163 5.13 -14.09 -6.17
N ASP A 164 4.62 -15.14 -6.78
CA ASP A 164 5.17 -15.69 -8.02
C ASP A 164 4.97 -14.70 -9.20
N PRO A 165 5.74 -14.82 -10.29
CA PRO A 165 5.67 -13.88 -11.42
C PRO A 165 4.27 -13.73 -12.01
N THR A 166 3.48 -14.81 -12.08
CA THR A 166 2.11 -14.75 -12.60
C THR A 166 1.21 -13.93 -11.67
N SER A 167 1.28 -14.19 -10.35
CA SER A 167 0.53 -13.44 -9.34
C SER A 167 0.93 -11.96 -9.32
N GLN A 168 2.21 -11.64 -9.56
CA GLN A 168 2.66 -10.24 -9.67
C GLN A 168 2.01 -9.52 -10.86
N ILE A 169 1.92 -10.18 -12.03
CA ILE A 169 1.26 -9.61 -13.21
C ILE A 169 -0.23 -9.39 -12.94
N VAL A 170 -0.91 -10.38 -12.37
CA VAL A 170 -2.33 -10.26 -12.01
C VAL A 170 -2.55 -9.14 -11.02
N LEU A 171 -1.70 -9.00 -10.00
CA LEU A 171 -1.79 -7.91 -9.02
C LEU A 171 -1.61 -6.54 -9.68
N LYS A 172 -0.65 -6.38 -10.61
CA LYS A 172 -0.48 -5.12 -11.35
C LYS A 172 -1.77 -4.71 -12.08
N HIS A 173 -2.38 -5.63 -12.82
CA HIS A 173 -3.65 -5.39 -13.50
C HIS A 173 -4.75 -5.04 -12.49
N THR A 174 -4.90 -5.84 -11.43
CA THR A 174 -5.90 -5.60 -10.38
C THR A 174 -5.79 -4.19 -9.77
N LEU A 175 -4.56 -3.73 -9.46
CA LEU A 175 -4.34 -2.41 -8.86
C LEU A 175 -4.58 -1.27 -9.87
N THR A 176 -4.19 -1.47 -11.13
CA THR A 176 -4.43 -0.49 -12.20
C THR A 176 -5.92 -0.32 -12.47
N ASP A 177 -6.65 -1.43 -12.63
CA ASP A 177 -8.09 -1.43 -12.86
C ASP A 177 -8.81 -0.80 -11.66
N TYR A 178 -8.43 -1.19 -10.44
CA TYR A 178 -8.97 -0.62 -9.22
C TYR A 178 -8.80 0.90 -9.14
N ALA A 179 -7.58 1.40 -9.39
CA ALA A 179 -7.29 2.84 -9.37
C ALA A 179 -8.18 3.59 -10.37
N HIS A 180 -8.35 3.04 -11.57
CA HIS A 180 -9.15 3.65 -12.63
C HIS A 180 -10.66 3.58 -12.34
N GLU A 181 -11.19 2.41 -11.99
CA GLU A 181 -12.63 2.20 -11.78
C GLU A 181 -13.16 2.92 -10.55
N GLN A 182 -12.37 2.91 -9.45
CA GLN A 182 -12.78 3.54 -8.18
C GLN A 182 -12.31 4.99 -8.09
N GLN A 183 -11.58 5.52 -9.08
CA GLN A 183 -10.92 6.83 -9.02
C GLN A 183 -10.10 6.97 -7.72
N ALA A 184 -9.44 5.88 -7.31
CA ALA A 184 -8.73 5.78 -6.06
C ALA A 184 -7.30 6.33 -6.18
N THR A 185 -6.79 6.81 -5.06
CA THR A 185 -5.37 7.15 -4.90
C THR A 185 -4.67 5.93 -4.33
N LEU A 186 -3.58 5.50 -4.97
CA LEU A 186 -2.76 4.38 -4.50
C LEU A 186 -1.37 4.90 -4.10
N VAL A 187 -0.86 4.42 -2.98
CA VAL A 187 0.53 4.65 -2.57
C VAL A 187 1.16 3.28 -2.34
N ILE A 188 2.11 2.93 -3.18
CA ILE A 188 2.67 1.57 -3.24
C ILE A 188 4.18 1.66 -3.06
N SER A 189 4.72 1.01 -2.02
CA SER A 189 6.17 0.90 -1.87
C SER A 189 6.73 -0.28 -2.65
N SER A 190 7.95 -0.14 -3.11
CA SER A 190 8.73 -1.25 -3.65
C SER A 190 10.22 -0.97 -3.55
N HIS A 191 11.01 -2.03 -3.35
CA HIS A 191 12.45 -2.01 -3.57
C HIS A 191 12.82 -2.46 -5.00
N ASN A 192 11.83 -2.95 -5.77
CA ASN A 192 11.98 -3.30 -7.18
C ASN A 192 11.33 -2.24 -8.06
N LEU A 193 12.17 -1.49 -8.77
CA LEU A 193 11.76 -0.40 -9.64
C LEU A 193 10.76 -0.84 -10.72
N GLN A 194 10.99 -2.02 -11.34
CA GLN A 194 10.18 -2.49 -12.46
C GLN A 194 8.70 -2.66 -12.10
N HIS A 195 8.40 -3.17 -10.90
CA HIS A 195 7.01 -3.32 -10.47
C HIS A 195 6.30 -1.99 -10.33
N THR A 196 7.02 -0.99 -9.85
CA THR A 196 6.47 0.33 -9.56
C THR A 196 6.29 1.17 -10.83
N VAL A 197 7.29 1.15 -11.71
CA VAL A 197 7.26 1.89 -12.99
C VAL A 197 6.08 1.47 -13.87
N ASP A 198 5.74 0.18 -13.86
CA ASP A 198 4.68 -0.35 -14.75
C ASP A 198 3.28 0.15 -14.41
N ILE A 199 3.01 0.49 -13.15
CA ILE A 199 1.66 0.83 -12.67
C ILE A 199 1.51 2.25 -12.14
N SER A 200 2.61 2.93 -11.83
CA SER A 200 2.55 4.25 -11.19
C SER A 200 2.44 5.38 -12.20
N THR A 201 1.67 6.41 -11.86
CA THR A 201 1.63 7.68 -12.59
C THR A 201 2.72 8.64 -12.12
N ARG A 202 3.26 8.43 -10.92
CA ARG A 202 4.30 9.24 -10.30
C ARG A 202 5.17 8.36 -9.42
N ILE A 203 6.47 8.63 -9.39
CA ILE A 203 7.45 7.87 -8.62
C ILE A 203 8.22 8.81 -7.72
N VAL A 204 8.25 8.46 -6.44
CA VAL A 204 9.07 9.13 -5.43
C VAL A 204 10.18 8.18 -4.99
N LEU A 205 11.42 8.61 -5.16
CA LEU A 205 12.61 7.89 -4.70
C LEU A 205 12.97 8.34 -3.29
N LEU A 206 13.01 7.38 -2.37
CA LEU A 206 13.38 7.58 -0.98
C LEU A 206 14.76 6.94 -0.69
N GLU A 207 15.65 7.71 -0.09
CA GLU A 207 16.95 7.22 0.40
C GLU A 207 17.25 7.80 1.79
N LYS A 208 17.58 6.92 2.74
CA LYS A 208 17.96 7.30 4.13
C LYS A 208 16.99 8.30 4.77
N GLY A 209 15.70 8.11 4.54
CA GLY A 209 14.64 8.95 5.07
C GLY A 209 14.34 10.23 4.28
N HIS A 210 15.06 10.51 3.20
CA HIS A 210 14.89 11.73 2.40
C HIS A 210 14.30 11.42 1.02
N VAL A 211 13.45 12.32 0.53
CA VAL A 211 13.01 12.29 -0.88
C VAL A 211 14.14 12.82 -1.76
N ILE A 212 14.70 11.94 -2.60
CA ILE A 212 15.80 12.27 -3.50
C ILE A 212 15.28 12.70 -4.87
N ARG A 213 14.20 12.08 -5.34
CA ARG A 213 13.55 12.38 -6.62
C ARG A 213 12.03 12.28 -6.46
N ASP A 214 11.36 13.06 -7.25
CA ASP A 214 9.91 13.08 -7.38
C ASP A 214 9.59 13.30 -8.86
N LEU A 215 9.20 12.25 -9.55
CA LEU A 215 9.17 12.17 -11.00
C LEU A 215 7.77 11.81 -11.49
N ASP A 216 7.30 12.52 -12.51
CA ASP A 216 6.12 12.12 -13.27
C ASP A 216 6.50 10.93 -14.18
N ASN A 217 5.82 9.79 -14.03
CA ASN A 217 6.17 8.55 -14.74
C ASN A 217 5.69 8.52 -16.21
N ALA A 218 4.99 9.55 -16.66
CA ALA A 218 4.63 9.70 -18.06
C ALA A 218 5.85 9.97 -18.97
N ASP A 219 6.99 10.37 -18.39
CA ASP A 219 8.20 10.70 -19.12
C ASP A 219 9.16 9.49 -19.18
N LEU A 220 9.56 9.10 -20.40
CA LEU A 220 10.57 8.07 -20.64
C LEU A 220 11.93 8.42 -20.00
N ALA A 221 12.26 9.71 -19.89
CA ALA A 221 13.48 10.18 -19.24
C ALA A 221 13.49 9.85 -17.75
N ALA A 222 12.34 9.92 -17.08
CA ALA A 222 12.20 9.54 -15.67
C ALA A 222 12.53 8.05 -15.45
N LYS A 223 12.09 7.18 -16.36
CA LYS A 223 12.41 5.74 -16.29
C LYS A 223 13.90 5.48 -16.44
N GLN A 224 14.56 6.19 -17.35
CA GLN A 224 16.00 6.04 -17.56
C GLN A 224 16.78 6.54 -16.33
N GLU A 225 16.43 7.71 -15.78
CA GLU A 225 17.08 8.28 -14.60
C GLU A 225 17.02 7.34 -13.40
N LEU A 226 15.85 6.70 -13.19
CA LEU A 226 15.68 5.72 -12.12
C LEU A 226 16.47 4.44 -12.36
N THR A 227 16.51 3.97 -13.61
CA THR A 227 17.30 2.78 -13.99
C THR A 227 18.78 3.02 -13.76
N ASP A 228 19.29 4.19 -14.14
CA ASP A 228 20.67 4.57 -13.95
C ASP A 228 21.02 4.66 -12.44
N TYR A 229 20.11 5.19 -11.61
CA TYR A 229 20.31 5.26 -10.16
C TYR A 229 20.39 3.88 -9.47
N PHE A 230 19.60 2.90 -9.91
CA PHE A 230 19.62 1.54 -9.36
C PHE A 230 20.60 0.61 -10.06
N GLY A 231 21.13 1.00 -11.20
CA GLY A 231 22.11 0.24 -11.99
C GLY A 231 23.58 0.52 -11.64
N GLU A 232 23.82 1.55 -10.80
CA GLU A 232 25.12 1.85 -10.19
C GLU A 232 25.25 1.14 -8.83
#